data_fe1d1a7ffa730007295efd8c13b08483
#
_entry.id   fe1d1a7ffa730007295efd8c13b08483
#
_cell.length_a   1.000
_cell.length_b   1.000
_cell.length_c   1.000
_cell.angle_alpha   90.00
_cell.angle_beta   90.00
_cell.angle_gamma   90.00
#
_symmetry.space_group_name_H-M   'P 1'
#
loop_
_entity.id
_entity.type
_entity.pdbx_description
1 polymer ?
#
loop_
_entity_poly.entity_id
_entity_poly.type
_entity_poly.pdbx_seq_one_letter_code
_entity_poly.pdbx_strand_id
1 'polypeptide(L)'
;MISLVLTGGIASGKSTFARALKERLENLVVFDSDAEVSTLLGRTDLLPKLREILGEECFEGDKLLRDQARSLAFSDSSVRKNLEGLLHPLVRERLSEVSREALRKGTDVLLADIPLYYESNFRWENRGVVVTACPRSVQKERLSKREGISVELAQLILDSQSPWEEKAAQADQVLWTSGEEGFLAEQIALFVEKLSGRIAHDREKRGPVCDVEAPALVSLNELRARPHADLLELADSLTLRTNGAEKGKLVFDIACRFAQLGSDLQVTGILERSKENFAMLRDGERSFRAGPDDVYLGGHFLKELGLREGHVLTTRLRPPRGRDSYLSVSEVLAVEGIEKTAFRAGKEFEELTSEFPEERFHLETEDENDLAVRLVDLVAPLGKGQRGLIVAPPRGGKTVLLKQIARSIKKNHPESELIVLLLDERPEEVSDFEDTVEANVFSSTFDETSKRHAQVSDLVLTRARRLVEQGKDVVVLLDSLTRLARGYNNAASGGPIGSGGMNPKALAKARKFFGAARNVVDGGSLTILATCLVETDNRMDDVIFEELKGTGNMELQLDRDLAERRIFPAIHLNQSGTRNDDRLYHEQELPRIIELRRQLAAMPVGDAVETLMKQLKRTQNNAEFLLKGLN
;
A
#
# COMPACT_ATOMS: atom_id res chain seq x y z
N MET A 1 6.91 27.84 7.18
CA MET A 1 7.64 28.54 6.08
C MET A 1 6.63 29.28 5.20
N ILE A 2 6.95 30.51 4.83
CA ILE A 2 6.14 31.33 3.92
C ILE A 2 6.70 31.16 2.51
N SER A 3 5.91 30.61 1.59
CA SER A 3 6.28 30.40 0.20
C SER A 3 5.73 31.56 -0.64
N LEU A 4 6.60 32.30 -1.33
CA LEU A 4 6.23 33.43 -2.18
C LEU A 4 6.72 33.19 -3.61
N VAL A 5 5.93 33.63 -4.59
CA VAL A 5 6.35 33.70 -5.99
C VAL A 5 6.74 35.15 -6.30
N LEU A 6 7.92 35.33 -6.89
CA LEU A 6 8.35 36.61 -7.48
C LEU A 6 8.21 36.51 -9.00
N THR A 7 7.45 37.42 -9.57
CA THR A 7 7.30 37.50 -11.03
C THR A 7 7.30 38.96 -11.51
N GLY A 8 7.26 39.17 -12.79
CA GLY A 8 7.28 40.51 -13.38
C GLY A 8 7.95 40.50 -14.75
N GLY A 9 7.71 41.51 -15.53
CA GLY A 9 8.30 41.63 -16.86
C GLY A 9 9.82 41.60 -16.86
N ILE A 10 10.42 41.37 -18.03
CA ILE A 10 11.86 41.45 -18.19
C ILE A 10 12.33 42.88 -17.81
N ALA A 11 13.47 42.98 -17.15
CA ALA A 11 14.05 44.24 -16.65
C ALA A 11 13.15 45.04 -15.69
N SER A 12 12.12 44.42 -15.11
CA SER A 12 11.23 45.05 -14.10
C SER A 12 11.85 45.18 -12.70
N GLY A 13 13.06 44.69 -12.46
CA GLY A 13 13.77 44.85 -11.18
C GLY A 13 13.64 43.68 -10.21
N LYS A 14 13.22 42.50 -10.65
CA LYS A 14 13.09 41.26 -9.82
C LYS A 14 14.38 40.95 -9.04
N SER A 15 15.52 40.88 -9.74
CA SER A 15 16.80 40.53 -9.10
C SER A 15 17.23 41.57 -8.07
N THR A 16 16.89 42.86 -8.26
CA THR A 16 17.17 43.94 -7.31
C THR A 16 16.32 43.72 -6.03
N PHE A 17 15.06 43.40 -6.20
CA PHE A 17 14.17 43.08 -5.08
C PHE A 17 14.62 41.83 -4.32
N ALA A 18 14.90 40.72 -5.01
CA ALA A 18 15.35 39.46 -4.40
C ALA A 18 16.63 39.67 -3.58
N ARG A 19 17.61 40.47 -4.11
CA ARG A 19 18.84 40.82 -3.41
C ARG A 19 18.55 41.63 -2.15
N ALA A 20 17.77 42.73 -2.28
CA ALA A 20 17.42 43.58 -1.15
C ALA A 20 16.63 42.84 -0.06
N LEU A 21 15.84 41.84 -0.41
CA LEU A 21 15.13 40.98 0.54
C LEU A 21 16.12 40.05 1.27
N LYS A 22 17.09 39.47 0.55
CA LYS A 22 18.14 38.62 1.09
C LYS A 22 19.04 39.35 2.10
N GLU A 23 19.28 40.64 1.89
CA GLU A 23 20.04 41.48 2.82
C GLU A 23 19.30 41.81 4.11
N ARG A 24 17.96 41.73 4.13
CA ARG A 24 17.11 42.10 5.26
C ARG A 24 16.50 40.91 6.01
N LEU A 25 16.51 39.73 5.42
CA LEU A 25 15.98 38.51 6.00
C LEU A 25 17.07 37.44 6.10
N GLU A 26 17.49 37.12 7.31
CA GLU A 26 18.57 36.16 7.56
C GLU A 26 18.22 34.73 7.10
N ASN A 27 16.94 34.36 7.18
CA ASN A 27 16.49 32.99 6.94
C ASN A 27 15.58 32.91 5.68
N LEU A 28 16.11 33.37 4.54
CA LEU A 28 15.49 33.39 3.23
C LEU A 28 16.23 32.47 2.27
N VAL A 29 15.51 31.59 1.58
CA VAL A 29 15.98 30.84 0.41
C VAL A 29 15.35 31.43 -0.84
N VAL A 30 16.17 31.66 -1.87
CA VAL A 30 15.70 32.11 -3.18
C VAL A 30 15.93 30.99 -4.19
N PHE A 31 14.87 30.58 -4.87
CA PHE A 31 14.90 29.68 -6.01
C PHE A 31 14.77 30.47 -7.29
N ASP A 32 15.76 30.35 -8.17
CA ASP A 32 15.79 31.01 -9.48
C ASP A 32 15.49 30.00 -10.58
N SER A 33 14.30 30.11 -11.18
CA SER A 33 13.83 29.14 -12.21
C SER A 33 14.67 29.23 -13.50
N ASP A 34 15.21 30.40 -13.86
CA ASP A 34 16.02 30.55 -15.06
C ASP A 34 17.39 29.90 -14.87
N ALA A 35 17.98 30.02 -13.67
CA ALA A 35 19.20 29.33 -13.29
C ALA A 35 19.02 27.81 -13.31
N GLU A 36 17.89 27.33 -12.84
CA GLU A 36 17.56 25.89 -12.84
C GLU A 36 17.37 25.35 -14.26
N VAL A 37 16.63 26.06 -15.11
CA VAL A 37 16.54 25.75 -16.56
C VAL A 37 17.93 25.68 -17.20
N SER A 38 18.80 26.63 -16.89
CA SER A 38 20.18 26.62 -17.38
C SER A 38 20.98 25.38 -16.95
N THR A 39 20.73 24.89 -15.75
CA THR A 39 21.33 23.65 -15.21
C THR A 39 20.76 22.42 -15.91
N LEU A 40 19.44 22.34 -16.07
CA LEU A 40 18.76 21.23 -16.74
C LEU A 40 19.18 21.06 -18.20
N LEU A 41 19.39 22.19 -18.93
CA LEU A 41 19.89 22.17 -20.31
C LEU A 41 21.31 21.63 -20.44
N GLY A 42 22.07 21.55 -19.35
CA GLY A 42 23.41 20.96 -19.30
C GLY A 42 23.44 19.47 -18.90
N ARG A 43 22.30 18.85 -18.59
CA ARG A 43 22.22 17.46 -18.14
C ARG A 43 22.37 16.47 -19.30
N THR A 44 23.26 15.51 -19.15
CA THR A 44 23.56 14.49 -20.18
C THR A 44 22.39 13.53 -20.43
N ASP A 45 21.58 13.23 -19.41
CA ASP A 45 20.41 12.36 -19.53
C ASP A 45 19.25 12.99 -20.31
N LEU A 46 19.21 14.31 -20.43
CA LEU A 46 18.21 15.04 -21.23
C LEU A 46 18.64 15.26 -22.69
N LEU A 47 19.93 15.09 -23.03
CA LEU A 47 20.44 15.33 -24.37
C LEU A 47 19.66 14.65 -25.50
N PRO A 48 19.27 13.37 -25.42
CA PRO A 48 18.50 12.73 -26.51
C PRO A 48 17.18 13.45 -26.79
N LYS A 49 16.43 13.81 -25.74
CA LYS A 49 15.16 14.53 -25.88
C LYS A 49 15.34 15.98 -26.35
N LEU A 50 16.40 16.64 -25.90
CA LEU A 50 16.73 17.99 -26.34
C LEU A 50 17.12 18.02 -27.82
N ARG A 51 17.85 17.02 -28.33
CA ARG A 51 18.17 16.85 -29.75
C ARG A 51 16.93 16.63 -30.61
N GLU A 52 15.99 15.82 -30.13
CA GLU A 52 14.72 15.59 -30.82
C GLU A 52 13.91 16.89 -30.97
N ILE A 53 13.94 17.77 -29.96
CA ILE A 53 13.15 19.01 -29.94
C ILE A 53 13.87 20.14 -30.71
N LEU A 54 15.19 20.28 -30.52
CA LEU A 54 15.97 21.45 -31.00
C LEU A 54 16.69 21.17 -32.33
N GLY A 55 16.82 19.90 -32.75
CA GLY A 55 17.61 19.51 -33.91
C GLY A 55 19.13 19.46 -33.64
N GLU A 56 19.84 18.68 -34.46
CA GLU A 56 21.31 18.49 -34.32
C GLU A 56 22.10 19.77 -34.53
N GLU A 57 21.60 20.72 -35.27
CA GLU A 57 22.21 22.01 -35.55
C GLU A 57 22.41 22.90 -34.30
N CYS A 58 21.65 22.64 -33.26
CA CYS A 58 21.82 23.34 -31.97
C CYS A 58 22.88 22.70 -31.07
N PHE A 59 23.64 21.69 -31.55
CA PHE A 59 24.64 20.99 -30.76
C PHE A 59 26.02 20.95 -31.44
N GLU A 60 27.07 21.07 -30.63
CA GLU A 60 28.44 20.78 -31.00
C GLU A 60 28.97 19.62 -30.15
N GLY A 61 28.93 18.39 -30.73
CA GLY A 61 29.10 17.18 -29.93
C GLY A 61 27.97 17.04 -28.90
N ASP A 62 28.30 16.83 -27.63
CA ASP A 62 27.33 16.79 -26.53
C ASP A 62 27.05 18.15 -25.87
N LYS A 63 27.55 19.22 -26.44
CA LYS A 63 27.40 20.59 -25.90
C LYS A 63 26.28 21.32 -26.63
N LEU A 64 25.26 21.77 -25.90
CA LEU A 64 24.19 22.62 -26.42
C LEU A 64 24.72 24.04 -26.72
N LEU A 65 24.50 24.51 -27.94
CA LEU A 65 24.76 25.86 -28.38
C LEU A 65 23.60 26.77 -27.97
N ARG A 66 23.69 27.32 -26.74
CA ARG A 66 22.59 28.02 -26.05
C ARG A 66 22.00 29.19 -26.85
N ASP A 67 22.82 29.94 -27.59
CA ASP A 67 22.36 31.09 -28.38
C ASP A 67 21.51 30.64 -29.59
N GLN A 68 21.90 29.55 -30.24
CA GLN A 68 21.14 28.96 -31.35
C GLN A 68 19.81 28.35 -30.84
N ALA A 69 19.86 27.59 -29.76
CA ALA A 69 18.67 27.03 -29.13
C ALA A 69 17.68 28.13 -28.68
N ARG A 70 18.19 29.23 -28.11
CA ARG A 70 17.40 30.42 -27.75
C ARG A 70 16.75 31.05 -28.97
N SER A 71 17.53 31.29 -30.04
CA SER A 71 17.01 31.89 -31.27
C SER A 71 15.92 31.01 -31.89
N LEU A 72 16.10 29.71 -31.94
CA LEU A 72 15.13 28.75 -32.45
C LEU A 72 13.84 28.74 -31.62
N ALA A 73 13.95 28.70 -30.29
CA ALA A 73 12.78 28.72 -29.40
C ALA A 73 11.98 30.03 -29.45
N PHE A 74 12.64 31.15 -29.83
CA PHE A 74 11.92 32.41 -30.05
C PHE A 74 11.27 32.50 -31.43
N SER A 75 11.83 31.85 -32.46
CA SER A 75 11.31 31.89 -33.83
C SER A 75 10.25 30.85 -34.10
N ASP A 76 10.24 29.70 -33.41
CA ASP A 76 9.31 28.60 -33.59
C ASP A 76 8.51 28.31 -32.30
N SER A 77 7.20 28.59 -32.37
CA SER A 77 6.30 28.43 -31.24
C SER A 77 6.08 26.95 -30.87
N SER A 78 6.25 26.00 -31.80
CA SER A 78 6.10 24.56 -31.56
C SER A 78 7.32 24.02 -30.81
N VAL A 79 8.54 24.42 -31.22
CA VAL A 79 9.79 24.09 -30.52
C VAL A 79 9.74 24.62 -29.08
N ARG A 80 9.33 25.87 -28.91
CA ARG A 80 9.16 26.50 -27.60
C ARG A 80 8.20 25.69 -26.72
N LYS A 81 7.02 25.32 -27.22
CA LYS A 81 6.01 24.55 -26.47
C LYS A 81 6.50 23.16 -26.06
N ASN A 82 7.22 22.49 -26.95
CA ASN A 82 7.80 21.18 -26.66
C ASN A 82 8.91 21.28 -25.60
N LEU A 83 9.75 22.29 -25.69
CA LEU A 83 10.82 22.56 -24.72
C LEU A 83 10.25 22.92 -23.34
N GLU A 84 9.22 23.75 -23.27
CA GLU A 84 8.48 24.08 -22.04
C GLU A 84 7.83 22.82 -21.46
N GLY A 85 7.25 21.98 -22.30
CA GLY A 85 6.64 20.70 -21.90
C GLY A 85 7.64 19.72 -21.28
N LEU A 86 8.88 19.72 -21.72
CA LEU A 86 9.97 18.92 -21.15
C LEU A 86 10.52 19.51 -19.84
N LEU A 87 10.76 20.83 -19.81
CA LEU A 87 11.49 21.46 -18.70
C LEU A 87 10.60 21.86 -17.52
N HIS A 88 9.38 22.31 -17.75
CA HIS A 88 8.49 22.77 -16.65
C HIS A 88 8.19 21.71 -15.60
N PRO A 89 7.94 20.43 -15.93
CA PRO A 89 7.79 19.38 -14.91
C PRO A 89 9.03 19.23 -14.04
N LEU A 90 10.24 19.25 -14.65
CA LEU A 90 11.51 19.09 -13.96
C LEU A 90 11.82 20.28 -13.04
N VAL A 91 11.54 21.51 -13.50
CA VAL A 91 11.68 22.72 -12.67
C VAL A 91 10.71 22.68 -11.48
N ARG A 92 9.47 22.20 -11.66
CA ARG A 92 8.50 22.04 -10.58
C ARG A 92 8.94 21.00 -9.54
N GLU A 93 9.47 19.89 -10.01
CA GLU A 93 10.03 18.86 -9.16
C GLU A 93 11.18 19.42 -8.31
N ARG A 94 12.13 20.12 -8.96
CA ARG A 94 13.26 20.73 -8.27
C ARG A 94 12.84 21.81 -7.27
N LEU A 95 11.88 22.67 -7.61
CA LEU A 95 11.29 23.64 -6.66
C LEU A 95 10.65 22.95 -5.46
N SER A 96 9.98 21.83 -5.69
CA SER A 96 9.39 21.04 -4.61
C SER A 96 10.45 20.43 -3.69
N GLU A 97 11.58 19.95 -4.23
CA GLU A 97 12.73 19.47 -3.46
C GLU A 97 13.34 20.60 -2.62
N VAL A 98 13.64 21.76 -3.25
CA VAL A 98 14.17 22.92 -2.56
C VAL A 98 13.22 23.42 -1.46
N SER A 99 11.92 23.38 -1.72
CA SER A 99 10.89 23.74 -0.72
C SER A 99 10.94 22.81 0.49
N ARG A 100 11.06 21.50 0.28
CA ARG A 100 11.19 20.51 1.35
C ARG A 100 12.49 20.67 2.14
N GLU A 101 13.60 20.88 1.42
CA GLU A 101 14.89 21.10 2.07
C GLU A 101 14.91 22.39 2.90
N ALA A 102 14.36 23.48 2.37
CA ALA A 102 14.22 24.75 3.08
C ALA A 102 13.35 24.59 4.34
N LEU A 103 12.26 23.82 4.24
CA LEU A 103 11.38 23.54 5.38
C LEU A 103 12.12 22.75 6.46
N ARG A 104 12.90 21.71 6.08
CA ARG A 104 13.74 20.91 7.01
C ARG A 104 14.81 21.75 7.71
N LYS A 105 15.41 22.69 7.01
CA LYS A 105 16.39 23.63 7.58
C LYS A 105 15.76 24.77 8.43
N GLY A 106 14.44 24.73 8.63
CA GLY A 106 13.74 25.74 9.41
C GLY A 106 13.67 27.12 8.73
N THR A 107 13.82 27.18 7.40
CA THR A 107 13.72 28.42 6.62
C THR A 107 12.39 29.13 6.87
N ASP A 108 12.43 30.45 7.04
CA ASP A 108 11.22 31.24 7.28
C ASP A 108 10.51 31.59 5.98
N VAL A 109 11.27 31.93 4.95
CA VAL A 109 10.73 32.37 3.66
C VAL A 109 11.44 31.66 2.51
N LEU A 110 10.65 31.08 1.59
CA LEU A 110 11.11 30.62 0.29
C LEU A 110 10.54 31.55 -0.79
N LEU A 111 11.41 32.21 -1.54
CA LEU A 111 11.07 33.08 -2.66
C LEU A 111 11.40 32.36 -3.96
N ALA A 112 10.39 31.99 -4.76
CA ALA A 112 10.57 31.42 -6.08
C ALA A 112 10.51 32.53 -7.15
N ASP A 113 11.64 32.86 -7.77
CA ASP A 113 11.70 33.77 -8.91
C ASP A 113 11.31 33.02 -10.19
N ILE A 114 10.09 33.29 -10.67
CA ILE A 114 9.50 32.65 -11.85
C ILE A 114 9.01 33.76 -12.81
N PRO A 115 9.83 34.20 -13.77
CA PRO A 115 9.54 35.36 -14.61
C PRO A 115 8.24 35.26 -15.41
N LEU A 116 7.92 34.06 -15.91
CA LEU A 116 6.72 33.78 -16.73
C LEU A 116 5.63 33.00 -15.95
N TYR A 117 5.45 33.31 -14.67
CA TYR A 117 4.54 32.58 -13.78
C TYR A 117 3.10 32.51 -14.32
N TYR A 118 2.56 33.62 -14.81
CA TYR A 118 1.20 33.68 -15.33
C TYR A 118 1.10 33.13 -16.77
N GLU A 119 2.09 33.37 -17.60
CA GLU A 119 2.11 32.97 -19.00
C GLU A 119 2.31 31.46 -19.17
N SER A 120 3.12 30.86 -18.33
CA SER A 120 3.46 29.43 -18.41
C SER A 120 2.46 28.50 -17.73
N ASN A 121 1.38 29.06 -17.15
CA ASN A 121 0.42 28.31 -16.33
C ASN A 121 1.10 27.45 -15.25
N PHE A 122 2.23 27.96 -14.71
CA PHE A 122 3.04 27.31 -13.70
C PHE A 122 2.28 27.34 -12.37
N ARG A 123 1.72 26.21 -11.95
CA ARG A 123 1.01 26.08 -10.67
C ARG A 123 1.96 25.53 -9.62
N TRP A 124 2.20 26.31 -8.58
CA TRP A 124 2.91 25.90 -7.38
C TRP A 124 2.20 26.42 -6.14
N GLU A 125 2.15 25.62 -5.09
CA GLU A 125 1.44 25.98 -3.85
C GLU A 125 2.23 27.07 -3.10
N ASN A 126 1.75 28.30 -3.19
CA ASN A 126 2.37 29.47 -2.58
C ASN A 126 1.37 30.25 -1.70
N ARG A 127 1.90 31.11 -0.83
CA ARG A 127 1.11 31.97 0.07
C ARG A 127 1.02 33.42 -0.40
N GLY A 128 1.44 33.70 -1.61
CA GLY A 128 1.31 35.00 -2.24
C GLY A 128 2.24 35.18 -3.42
N VAL A 129 1.78 35.98 -4.37
CA VAL A 129 2.52 36.37 -5.58
C VAL A 129 2.90 37.84 -5.49
N VAL A 130 4.20 38.11 -5.64
CA VAL A 130 4.78 39.44 -5.66
C VAL A 130 5.17 39.79 -7.11
N VAL A 131 4.65 40.89 -7.62
CA VAL A 131 4.95 41.38 -8.96
C VAL A 131 5.84 42.64 -8.88
N THR A 132 6.99 42.63 -9.55
CA THR A 132 7.75 43.87 -9.78
C THR A 132 7.27 44.50 -11.07
N ALA A 133 6.95 45.78 -11.03
CA ALA A 133 6.43 46.55 -12.16
C ALA A 133 7.17 47.86 -12.40
N CYS A 134 7.27 48.26 -13.65
CA CYS A 134 7.68 49.58 -14.08
C CYS A 134 7.16 49.86 -15.48
N PRO A 135 7.12 51.15 -15.93
CA PRO A 135 6.68 51.49 -17.28
C PRO A 135 7.50 50.78 -18.35
N ARG A 136 6.84 50.46 -19.45
CA ARG A 136 7.48 49.77 -20.60
C ARG A 136 8.67 50.53 -21.18
N SER A 137 8.63 51.87 -21.16
CA SER A 137 9.75 52.74 -21.54
C SER A 137 11.01 52.50 -20.69
N VAL A 138 10.82 52.33 -19.38
CA VAL A 138 11.90 52.03 -18.42
C VAL A 138 12.45 50.60 -18.63
N GLN A 139 11.59 49.65 -18.91
CA GLN A 139 12.02 48.28 -19.25
C GLN A 139 12.88 48.30 -20.53
N LYS A 140 12.43 48.98 -21.55
CA LYS A 140 13.16 49.13 -22.82
C LYS A 140 14.52 49.78 -22.61
N GLU A 141 14.59 50.87 -21.85
CA GLU A 141 15.84 51.54 -21.50
C GLU A 141 16.81 50.63 -20.74
N ARG A 142 16.31 49.90 -19.75
CA ARG A 142 17.14 48.97 -18.98
C ARG A 142 17.62 47.78 -19.81
N LEU A 143 16.83 47.31 -20.76
CA LEU A 143 17.19 46.22 -21.67
C LEU A 143 18.26 46.66 -22.66
N SER A 144 18.15 47.87 -23.26
CA SER A 144 19.14 48.38 -24.22
C SER A 144 20.51 48.67 -23.59
N LYS A 145 20.57 48.77 -22.25
CA LYS A 145 21.84 48.90 -21.51
C LYS A 145 22.53 47.54 -21.25
N ARG A 146 21.88 46.40 -21.57
CA ARG A 146 22.49 45.08 -21.44
C ARG A 146 23.30 44.75 -22.70
N GLU A 147 24.52 44.23 -22.50
CA GLU A 147 25.37 43.77 -23.60
C GLU A 147 24.65 42.72 -24.47
N GLY A 148 24.75 42.89 -25.80
CA GLY A 148 24.22 41.93 -26.76
C GLY A 148 22.72 42.06 -27.10
N ILE A 149 21.98 43.05 -26.56
CA ILE A 149 20.56 43.26 -26.88
C ILE A 149 20.38 44.50 -27.74
N SER A 150 19.97 44.33 -29.01
CA SER A 150 19.59 45.46 -29.88
C SER A 150 18.23 46.06 -29.48
N VAL A 151 17.94 47.29 -29.92
CA VAL A 151 16.66 47.95 -29.61
C VAL A 151 15.47 47.18 -30.19
N GLU A 152 15.67 46.60 -31.38
CA GLU A 152 14.66 45.76 -32.06
C GLU A 152 14.41 44.46 -31.29
N LEU A 153 15.46 43.79 -30.83
CA LEU A 153 15.37 42.56 -30.03
C LEU A 153 14.71 42.86 -28.68
N ALA A 154 15.05 43.98 -28.03
CA ALA A 154 14.40 44.41 -26.80
C ALA A 154 12.88 44.59 -26.97
N GLN A 155 12.44 45.14 -28.10
CA GLN A 155 11.05 45.34 -28.42
C GLN A 155 10.33 43.98 -28.60
N LEU A 156 10.90 43.04 -29.36
CA LEU A 156 10.35 41.70 -29.57
C LEU A 156 10.20 40.93 -28.25
N ILE A 157 11.20 41.01 -27.38
CA ILE A 157 11.12 40.35 -26.06
C ILE A 157 10.01 40.95 -25.21
N LEU A 158 9.84 42.27 -25.19
CA LEU A 158 8.75 42.94 -24.46
C LEU A 158 7.38 42.60 -25.04
N ASP A 159 7.26 42.43 -26.36
CA ASP A 159 6.00 42.08 -27.02
C ASP A 159 5.62 40.63 -26.81
N SER A 160 6.56 39.76 -26.44
CA SER A 160 6.31 38.35 -26.15
C SER A 160 5.78 38.09 -24.74
N GLN A 161 5.75 39.08 -23.84
CA GLN A 161 5.30 38.96 -22.46
C GLN A 161 3.98 39.71 -22.20
N SER A 162 3.17 39.20 -21.30
CA SER A 162 1.96 39.89 -20.84
C SER A 162 2.30 41.25 -20.22
N PRO A 163 1.48 42.28 -20.46
CA PRO A 163 1.64 43.60 -19.85
C PRO A 163 1.72 43.51 -18.30
N TRP A 164 2.46 44.43 -17.70
CA TRP A 164 2.60 44.45 -16.25
C TRP A 164 1.24 44.70 -15.55
N GLU A 165 0.33 45.43 -16.19
CA GLU A 165 -1.03 45.72 -15.69
C GLU A 165 -1.82 44.43 -15.44
N GLU A 166 -1.75 43.49 -16.37
CA GLU A 166 -2.44 42.19 -16.26
C GLU A 166 -1.86 41.32 -15.14
N LYS A 167 -0.53 41.35 -14.99
CA LYS A 167 0.18 40.67 -13.90
C LYS A 167 -0.14 41.29 -12.54
N ALA A 168 -0.15 42.63 -12.48
CA ALA A 168 -0.46 43.38 -11.27
C ALA A 168 -1.89 43.15 -10.79
N ALA A 169 -2.86 42.98 -11.70
CA ALA A 169 -4.25 42.72 -11.37
C ALA A 169 -4.46 41.34 -10.69
N GLN A 170 -3.53 40.39 -10.85
CA GLN A 170 -3.59 39.04 -10.29
C GLN A 170 -2.66 38.85 -9.10
N ALA A 171 -1.83 39.84 -8.75
CA ALA A 171 -0.83 39.79 -7.71
C ALA A 171 -1.40 40.08 -6.32
N ASP A 172 -0.85 39.43 -5.29
CA ASP A 172 -1.12 39.79 -3.89
C ASP A 172 -0.40 41.05 -3.46
N GLN A 173 0.76 41.32 -4.07
CA GLN A 173 1.56 42.52 -3.83
C GLN A 173 2.27 42.99 -5.11
N VAL A 174 2.18 44.28 -5.38
CA VAL A 174 2.91 44.93 -6.47
C VAL A 174 3.96 45.85 -5.91
N LEU A 175 5.18 45.77 -6.45
CA LEU A 175 6.31 46.61 -6.12
C LEU A 175 6.74 47.43 -7.35
N TRP A 176 6.64 48.75 -7.24
CA TRP A 176 6.97 49.65 -8.32
C TRP A 176 8.47 49.97 -8.32
N THR A 177 9.15 49.66 -9.38
CA THR A 177 10.63 49.74 -9.46
C THR A 177 11.16 50.92 -10.25
N SER A 178 10.30 51.88 -10.57
CA SER A 178 10.69 53.14 -11.19
C SER A 178 10.18 54.32 -10.35
N GLY A 179 10.82 55.46 -10.41
CA GLY A 179 10.49 56.65 -9.65
C GLY A 179 11.71 57.27 -8.97
N GLU A 180 11.48 58.06 -7.93
CA GLU A 180 12.54 58.73 -7.17
C GLU A 180 13.47 57.73 -6.46
N GLU A 181 14.73 58.14 -6.28
CA GLU A 181 15.75 57.37 -5.59
C GLU A 181 15.30 57.13 -4.11
N GLY A 182 15.17 55.87 -3.69
CA GLY A 182 14.68 55.53 -2.37
C GLY A 182 13.25 54.99 -2.33
N PHE A 183 12.37 55.30 -3.28
CA PHE A 183 10.97 54.86 -3.26
C PHE A 183 10.81 53.33 -3.26
N LEU A 184 11.64 52.62 -4.03
CA LEU A 184 11.65 51.14 -3.98
C LEU A 184 12.14 50.64 -2.62
N ALA A 185 13.11 51.31 -1.99
CA ALA A 185 13.64 50.92 -0.69
C ALA A 185 12.58 51.04 0.43
N GLU A 186 11.73 52.07 0.36
CA GLU A 186 10.61 52.26 1.28
C GLU A 186 9.54 51.16 1.12
N GLN A 187 9.18 50.85 -0.15
CA GLN A 187 8.24 49.76 -0.42
C GLN A 187 8.77 48.41 0.08
N ILE A 188 10.05 48.14 -0.10
CA ILE A 188 10.71 46.92 0.41
C ILE A 188 10.68 46.90 1.94
N ALA A 189 10.94 48.04 2.61
CA ALA A 189 10.90 48.11 4.06
C ALA A 189 9.50 47.77 4.61
N LEU A 190 8.46 48.38 4.04
CA LEU A 190 7.05 48.06 4.40
C LEU A 190 6.68 46.61 4.11
N PHE A 191 7.15 46.05 3.03
CA PHE A 191 6.94 44.66 2.68
C PHE A 191 7.60 43.71 3.71
N VAL A 192 8.85 43.98 4.08
CA VAL A 192 9.60 43.22 5.10
C VAL A 192 8.93 43.32 6.46
N GLU A 193 8.43 44.48 6.87
CA GLU A 193 7.71 44.66 8.12
C GLU A 193 6.45 43.77 8.18
N LYS A 194 5.62 43.81 7.13
CA LYS A 194 4.43 42.94 7.02
C LYS A 194 4.81 41.46 7.00
N LEU A 195 5.87 41.10 6.29
CA LEU A 195 6.36 39.74 6.18
C LEU A 195 6.90 39.24 7.53
N SER A 196 7.60 40.07 8.30
CA SER A 196 8.11 39.75 9.63
C SER A 196 6.99 39.44 10.62
N GLY A 197 5.88 40.18 10.58
CA GLY A 197 4.70 39.85 11.36
C GLY A 197 4.10 38.49 11.01
N ARG A 198 4.06 38.16 9.71
CA ARG A 198 3.60 36.82 9.24
C ARG A 198 4.58 35.73 9.65
N ILE A 199 5.90 35.98 9.61
CA ILE A 199 6.95 35.05 10.04
C ILE A 199 6.78 34.74 11.55
N ALA A 200 6.61 35.76 12.39
CA ALA A 200 6.42 35.57 13.83
C ALA A 200 5.20 34.69 14.11
N HIS A 201 4.08 34.99 13.47
CA HIS A 201 2.86 34.16 13.60
C HIS A 201 3.03 32.73 13.08
N ASP A 202 3.78 32.54 11.99
CA ASP A 202 4.06 31.19 11.43
C ASP A 202 5.02 30.40 12.34
N ARG A 203 5.98 31.09 13.00
CA ARG A 203 6.86 30.50 14.01
C ARG A 203 6.08 30.04 15.25
N GLU A 204 5.15 30.84 15.76
CA GLU A 204 4.26 30.43 16.87
C GLU A 204 3.47 29.17 16.55
N LYS A 205 2.98 29.04 15.33
CA LYS A 205 2.22 27.86 14.88
C LYS A 205 3.08 26.61 14.66
N ARG A 206 4.37 26.76 14.38
CA ARG A 206 5.28 25.62 14.18
C ARG A 206 5.59 24.87 15.49
N GLY A 207 5.33 25.48 16.64
CA GLY A 207 5.73 24.95 17.94
C GLY A 207 7.25 25.07 18.19
N PRO A 208 7.76 24.53 19.30
CA PRO A 208 9.17 24.62 19.67
C PRO A 208 10.08 24.01 18.58
N VAL A 209 11.23 24.64 18.40
CA VAL A 209 12.26 24.14 17.48
C VAL A 209 12.72 22.77 18.02
N CYS A 210 12.60 21.75 17.20
CA CYS A 210 13.03 20.40 17.51
C CYS A 210 14.46 20.23 16.98
N ASP A 211 15.39 19.75 17.80
CA ASP A 211 16.78 19.48 17.41
C ASP A 211 16.92 18.16 16.64
N VAL A 212 15.81 17.48 16.35
CA VAL A 212 15.81 16.23 15.57
C VAL A 212 15.93 16.55 14.09
N GLU A 213 16.97 16.03 13.47
CA GLU A 213 17.11 16.06 12.01
C GLU A 213 16.02 15.20 11.38
N ALA A 214 15.10 15.84 10.65
CA ALA A 214 13.99 15.14 10.03
C ALA A 214 14.49 14.33 8.80
N PRO A 215 14.21 13.01 8.74
CA PRO A 215 14.59 12.20 7.59
C PRO A 215 13.88 12.67 6.32
N ALA A 216 14.48 12.44 5.16
CA ALA A 216 13.87 12.84 3.88
C ALA A 216 12.54 12.12 3.63
N LEU A 217 12.48 10.82 3.99
CA LEU A 217 11.33 9.95 3.84
C LEU A 217 11.00 9.28 5.19
N VAL A 218 9.73 9.24 5.54
CA VAL A 218 9.20 8.54 6.71
C VAL A 218 8.20 7.49 6.26
N SER A 219 8.48 6.24 6.57
CA SER A 219 7.58 5.11 6.36
C SER A 219 6.62 4.97 7.53
N LEU A 220 5.32 5.03 7.25
CA LEU A 220 4.29 4.81 8.27
C LEU A 220 4.31 3.37 8.79
N ASN A 221 4.65 2.41 7.92
CA ASN A 221 4.79 1.00 8.30
C ASN A 221 5.93 0.80 9.31
N GLU A 222 7.09 1.45 9.09
CA GLU A 222 8.20 1.39 10.05
C GLU A 222 7.85 2.03 11.41
N LEU A 223 7.10 3.13 11.40
CA LEU A 223 6.61 3.73 12.65
C LEU A 223 5.66 2.77 13.38
N ARG A 224 4.76 2.11 12.66
CA ARG A 224 3.82 1.12 13.22
C ARG A 224 4.53 -0.10 13.81
N ALA A 225 5.61 -0.54 13.21
CA ALA A 225 6.41 -1.67 13.68
C ALA A 225 7.16 -1.37 14.98
N ARG A 226 7.48 -0.08 15.28
CA ARG A 226 8.22 0.29 16.49
C ARG A 226 7.48 -0.06 17.77
N PRO A 227 8.20 -0.48 18.83
CA PRO A 227 7.66 -0.61 20.17
C PRO A 227 7.02 0.70 20.67
N HIS A 228 6.02 0.60 21.55
CA HIS A 228 5.34 1.79 22.09
C HIS A 228 6.29 2.72 22.87
N ALA A 229 7.27 2.16 23.59
CA ALA A 229 8.27 2.93 24.33
C ALA A 229 9.14 3.79 23.39
N ASP A 230 9.62 3.21 22.28
CA ASP A 230 10.42 3.93 21.30
C ASP A 230 9.66 5.07 20.62
N LEU A 231 8.35 4.87 20.41
CA LEU A 231 7.47 5.93 19.87
C LEU A 231 7.27 7.08 20.88
N LEU A 232 7.22 6.78 22.17
CA LEU A 232 7.15 7.82 23.22
C LEU A 232 8.45 8.63 23.26
N GLU A 233 9.62 7.99 23.24
CA GLU A 233 10.92 8.68 23.19
C GLU A 233 11.04 9.55 21.93
N LEU A 234 10.62 9.02 20.79
CA LEU A 234 10.62 9.77 19.53
C LEU A 234 9.66 10.96 19.58
N ALA A 235 8.46 10.78 20.16
CA ALA A 235 7.48 11.85 20.30
C ALA A 235 7.98 12.96 21.25
N ASP A 236 8.65 12.61 22.36
CA ASP A 236 9.26 13.57 23.27
C ASP A 236 10.39 14.35 22.59
N SER A 237 11.25 13.68 21.82
CA SER A 237 12.30 14.34 21.03
C SER A 237 11.74 15.31 19.98
N LEU A 238 10.53 15.02 19.46
CA LEU A 238 9.77 15.86 18.54
C LEU A 238 8.92 16.92 19.25
N THR A 239 9.01 17.03 20.58
CA THR A 239 8.23 17.97 21.43
C THR A 239 6.72 17.80 21.32
N LEU A 240 6.26 16.57 21.10
CA LEU A 240 4.84 16.23 21.07
C LEU A 240 4.31 15.94 22.48
N ARG A 241 3.06 16.29 22.74
CA ARG A 241 2.37 15.94 23.99
C ARG A 241 1.87 14.50 23.90
N THR A 242 2.37 13.63 24.80
CA THR A 242 2.13 12.17 24.73
C THR A 242 1.15 11.64 25.78
N ASN A 243 0.53 12.48 26.61
CA ASN A 243 -0.29 12.14 27.78
C ASN A 243 -1.20 10.90 27.56
N GLY A 244 -0.67 9.69 27.79
CA GLY A 244 -1.41 8.44 27.69
C GLY A 244 -1.92 8.09 26.26
N ALA A 245 -1.30 8.62 25.22
CA ALA A 245 -1.75 8.39 23.85
C ALA A 245 -1.57 6.93 23.42
N GLU A 246 -2.59 6.35 22.82
CA GLU A 246 -2.53 5.03 22.19
C GLU A 246 -1.51 5.01 21.06
N LYS A 247 -0.94 3.82 20.77
CA LYS A 247 0.10 3.62 19.75
C LYS A 247 -0.27 4.23 18.38
N GLY A 248 -1.49 4.02 17.89
CA GLY A 248 -1.94 4.57 16.60
C GLY A 248 -1.99 6.10 16.59
N LYS A 249 -2.38 6.72 17.71
CA LYS A 249 -2.36 8.19 17.84
C LYS A 249 -0.95 8.75 17.84
N LEU A 250 -0.01 8.10 18.53
CA LEU A 250 1.42 8.47 18.49
C LEU A 250 1.99 8.41 17.08
N VAL A 251 1.74 7.31 16.36
CA VAL A 251 2.17 7.14 14.95
C VAL A 251 1.63 8.28 14.08
N PHE A 252 0.34 8.59 14.22
CA PHE A 252 -0.29 9.69 13.49
C PHE A 252 0.35 11.05 13.80
N ASP A 253 0.53 11.38 15.08
CA ASP A 253 1.08 12.68 15.51
C ASP A 253 2.55 12.84 15.10
N ILE A 254 3.37 11.77 15.24
CA ILE A 254 4.75 11.72 14.78
C ILE A 254 4.84 11.92 13.27
N ALA A 255 4.02 11.21 12.49
CA ALA A 255 3.98 11.37 11.04
C ALA A 255 3.60 12.80 10.63
N CYS A 256 2.57 13.38 11.25
CA CYS A 256 2.18 14.78 11.03
C CYS A 256 3.32 15.76 11.37
N ARG A 257 4.07 15.49 12.45
CA ARG A 257 5.18 16.35 12.85
C ARG A 257 6.33 16.27 11.86
N PHE A 258 6.72 15.07 11.41
CA PHE A 258 7.73 14.91 10.37
C PHE A 258 7.32 15.58 9.04
N ALA A 259 6.05 15.48 8.65
CA ALA A 259 5.56 16.21 7.47
C ALA A 259 5.67 17.73 7.64
N GLN A 260 5.42 18.27 8.85
CA GLN A 260 5.63 19.68 9.16
C GLN A 260 7.11 20.09 9.08
N LEU A 261 8.02 19.16 9.39
CA LEU A 261 9.47 19.35 9.29
C LEU A 261 10.00 19.07 7.86
N GLY A 262 9.13 18.78 6.89
CA GLY A 262 9.46 18.65 5.48
C GLY A 262 9.81 17.23 5.03
N SER A 263 9.54 16.21 5.84
CA SER A 263 9.67 14.81 5.42
C SER A 263 8.54 14.42 4.46
N ASP A 264 8.87 13.64 3.46
CA ASP A 264 7.86 12.91 2.67
C ASP A 264 7.32 11.76 3.52
N LEU A 265 6.02 11.54 3.46
CA LEU A 265 5.38 10.40 4.13
C LEU A 265 5.01 9.34 3.10
N GLN A 266 5.25 8.09 3.42
CA GLN A 266 4.88 6.94 2.60
C GLN A 266 4.21 5.86 3.44
N VAL A 267 3.26 5.13 2.83
CA VAL A 267 2.66 3.94 3.42
C VAL A 267 2.42 2.87 2.36
N THR A 268 2.57 1.63 2.77
CA THR A 268 2.02 0.47 2.06
C THR A 268 0.87 -0.09 2.90
N GLY A 269 -0.30 -0.21 2.29
CA GLY A 269 -1.49 -0.68 2.98
C GLY A 269 -2.47 -1.40 2.07
N ILE A 270 -3.42 -2.12 2.67
CA ILE A 270 -4.45 -2.88 1.97
C ILE A 270 -5.71 -2.03 1.87
N LEU A 271 -6.26 -1.96 0.67
CA LEU A 271 -7.43 -1.16 0.36
C LEU A 271 -8.70 -1.81 0.92
N GLU A 272 -9.36 -1.13 1.86
CA GLU A 272 -10.73 -1.42 2.32
C GLU A 272 -11.69 -0.36 1.77
N ARG A 273 -12.68 -0.79 1.00
CA ARG A 273 -13.64 0.12 0.37
C ARG A 273 -14.75 0.53 1.34
N SER A 274 -15.01 1.83 1.45
CA SER A 274 -16.18 2.35 2.17
C SER A 274 -17.44 2.34 1.28
N LYS A 275 -18.61 2.40 1.92
CA LYS A 275 -19.88 2.56 1.22
C LYS A 275 -20.00 3.92 0.52
N GLU A 276 -19.24 4.92 0.95
CA GLU A 276 -19.29 6.31 0.48
C GLU A 276 -18.16 6.57 -0.53
N ASN A 277 -18.08 5.92 -1.63
CA ASN A 277 -17.20 6.24 -2.77
C ASN A 277 -15.75 6.70 -2.41
N PHE A 278 -15.22 6.27 -1.27
CA PHE A 278 -13.84 6.42 -0.83
C PHE A 278 -13.32 5.09 -0.25
N ALA A 279 -12.04 5.02 0.05
CA ALA A 279 -11.44 3.85 0.69
C ALA A 279 -10.49 4.27 1.81
N MET A 280 -10.16 3.30 2.67
CA MET A 280 -9.11 3.42 3.67
C MET A 280 -7.99 2.43 3.33
N LEU A 281 -6.74 2.83 3.55
CA LEU A 281 -5.61 1.91 3.53
C LEU A 281 -5.40 1.38 4.93
N ARG A 282 -5.62 0.07 5.08
CA ARG A 282 -5.51 -0.65 6.35
C ARG A 282 -4.15 -1.31 6.50
N ASP A 283 -3.75 -1.44 7.73
CA ASP A 283 -2.54 -2.17 8.11
C ASP A 283 -2.85 -3.68 8.18
N GLY A 284 -2.18 -4.47 7.34
CA GLY A 284 -2.32 -5.93 7.34
C GLY A 284 -1.75 -6.57 8.60
N GLU A 285 -0.62 -6.08 9.13
CA GLU A 285 0.01 -6.60 10.34
C GLU A 285 -0.86 -6.46 11.61
N ARG A 286 -1.80 -5.52 11.60
CA ARG A 286 -2.81 -5.36 12.65
C ARG A 286 -4.16 -5.98 12.28
N SER A 287 -4.17 -6.94 11.39
CA SER A 287 -5.37 -7.62 10.91
C SER A 287 -6.46 -6.62 10.47
N PHE A 288 -6.09 -5.52 9.81
CA PHE A 288 -6.98 -4.44 9.34
C PHE A 288 -7.72 -3.68 10.47
N ARG A 289 -7.22 -3.69 11.71
CA ARG A 289 -7.84 -2.95 12.82
C ARG A 289 -7.83 -1.46 12.53
N ALA A 290 -9.01 -0.83 12.64
CA ALA A 290 -9.16 0.60 12.45
C ALA A 290 -8.38 1.40 13.51
N GLY A 291 -7.75 2.48 13.11
CA GLY A 291 -6.96 3.34 13.98
C GLY A 291 -6.88 4.79 13.52
N PRO A 292 -6.41 5.68 14.41
CA PRO A 292 -6.19 7.08 14.07
C PRO A 292 -5.16 7.30 12.96
N ASP A 293 -4.27 6.34 12.77
CA ASP A 293 -3.21 6.30 11.77
C ASP A 293 -3.64 5.66 10.45
N ASP A 294 -4.92 5.35 10.27
CA ASP A 294 -5.46 4.93 8.98
C ASP A 294 -5.33 6.03 7.94
N VAL A 295 -5.25 5.63 6.68
CA VAL A 295 -5.01 6.55 5.59
C VAL A 295 -6.21 6.60 4.65
N TYR A 296 -6.70 7.81 4.41
CA TYR A 296 -7.81 8.07 3.50
C TYR A 296 -7.36 8.06 2.04
N LEU A 297 -8.08 7.32 1.19
CA LEU A 297 -7.91 7.28 -0.26
C LEU A 297 -9.15 7.85 -0.95
N GLY A 298 -8.98 8.93 -1.70
CA GLY A 298 -10.07 9.58 -2.43
C GLY A 298 -10.62 8.72 -3.57
N GLY A 299 -11.94 8.81 -3.82
CA GLY A 299 -12.63 8.00 -4.83
C GLY A 299 -12.16 8.20 -6.28
N HIS A 300 -11.47 9.30 -6.58
CA HIS A 300 -10.90 9.52 -7.91
C HIS A 300 -9.80 8.52 -8.24
N PHE A 301 -8.92 8.15 -7.27
CA PHE A 301 -7.89 7.13 -7.45
C PHE A 301 -8.51 5.74 -7.75
N LEU A 302 -9.65 5.42 -7.10
CA LEU A 302 -10.35 4.16 -7.34
C LEU A 302 -10.77 4.02 -8.80
N LYS A 303 -11.25 5.11 -9.41
CA LYS A 303 -11.72 5.13 -10.80
C LYS A 303 -10.56 5.20 -11.80
N GLU A 304 -9.57 6.06 -11.54
CA GLU A 304 -8.43 6.30 -12.44
C GLU A 304 -7.62 5.02 -12.68
N LEU A 305 -7.38 4.25 -11.61
CA LEU A 305 -6.52 3.07 -11.65
C LEU A 305 -7.30 1.74 -11.65
N GLY A 306 -8.64 1.77 -11.66
CA GLY A 306 -9.44 0.56 -11.57
C GLY A 306 -9.20 -0.23 -10.27
N LEU A 307 -8.97 0.48 -9.15
CA LEU A 307 -8.63 -0.15 -7.88
C LEU A 307 -9.83 -0.85 -7.28
N ARG A 308 -9.57 -2.04 -6.75
CA ARG A 308 -10.55 -2.89 -6.09
C ARG A 308 -10.14 -3.16 -4.66
N GLU A 309 -11.12 -3.50 -3.83
CA GLU A 309 -10.87 -3.92 -2.45
C GLU A 309 -9.87 -5.08 -2.38
N GLY A 310 -8.99 -5.05 -1.38
CA GLY A 310 -7.94 -6.05 -1.20
C GLY A 310 -6.64 -5.78 -1.96
N HIS A 311 -6.56 -4.77 -2.87
CA HIS A 311 -5.30 -4.36 -3.46
C HIS A 311 -4.34 -3.80 -2.41
N VAL A 312 -3.06 -4.11 -2.53
CA VAL A 312 -1.98 -3.48 -1.77
C VAL A 312 -1.50 -2.26 -2.53
N LEU A 313 -1.48 -1.10 -1.88
CA LEU A 313 -1.04 0.15 -2.46
C LEU A 313 0.16 0.69 -1.70
N THR A 314 1.19 1.10 -2.43
CA THR A 314 2.26 1.95 -1.92
C THR A 314 1.98 3.38 -2.34
N THR A 315 1.88 4.28 -1.38
CA THR A 315 1.38 5.63 -1.62
C THR A 315 2.20 6.69 -0.89
N ARG A 316 2.29 7.89 -1.49
CA ARG A 316 2.76 9.09 -0.82
C ARG A 316 1.59 9.76 -0.11
N LEU A 317 1.84 10.30 1.08
CA LEU A 317 0.81 10.87 1.92
C LEU A 317 0.97 12.39 2.06
N ARG A 318 -0.12 13.03 2.41
CA ARG A 318 -0.17 14.39 2.91
C ARG A 318 -0.80 14.44 4.31
N PRO A 319 -0.36 15.36 5.17
CA PRO A 319 -1.01 15.59 6.46
C PRO A 319 -2.44 16.12 6.28
N PRO A 320 -3.30 15.99 7.32
CA PRO A 320 -4.65 16.51 7.31
C PRO A 320 -4.69 18.02 7.02
N ARG A 321 -5.70 18.46 6.27
CA ARG A 321 -5.96 19.89 5.97
C ARG A 321 -7.35 20.29 6.45
N GLY A 322 -7.44 21.44 7.10
CA GLY A 322 -8.72 21.98 7.54
C GLY A 322 -9.46 21.07 8.52
N ARG A 323 -10.53 20.41 8.06
CA ARG A 323 -11.37 19.50 8.87
C ARG A 323 -11.04 18.02 8.68
N ASP A 324 -10.01 17.69 7.91
CA ASP A 324 -9.60 16.30 7.71
C ASP A 324 -9.15 15.67 9.04
N SER A 325 -9.56 14.43 9.31
CA SER A 325 -9.20 13.69 10.52
C SER A 325 -8.10 12.65 10.29
N TYR A 326 -7.77 12.33 9.03
CA TYR A 326 -6.84 11.28 8.64
C TYR A 326 -5.71 11.81 7.76
N LEU A 327 -4.58 11.12 7.76
CA LEU A 327 -3.60 11.23 6.69
C LEU A 327 -4.29 10.86 5.37
N SER A 328 -3.95 11.54 4.28
CA SER A 328 -4.60 11.31 3.00
C SER A 328 -3.59 10.98 1.91
N VAL A 329 -3.95 10.10 1.01
CA VAL A 329 -3.12 9.80 -0.17
C VAL A 329 -3.03 11.04 -1.06
N SER A 330 -1.81 11.47 -1.36
CA SER A 330 -1.51 12.51 -2.33
C SER A 330 -1.18 11.93 -3.70
N GLU A 331 -0.55 10.74 -3.73
CA GLU A 331 -0.12 10.05 -4.94
C GLU A 331 -0.06 8.54 -4.70
N VAL A 332 -0.49 7.74 -5.67
CA VAL A 332 -0.27 6.30 -5.71
C VAL A 332 1.02 6.04 -6.47
N LEU A 333 1.99 5.38 -5.83
CA LEU A 333 3.29 5.06 -6.41
C LEU A 333 3.28 3.69 -7.08
N ALA A 334 2.73 2.68 -6.37
CA ALA A 334 2.65 1.32 -6.87
C ALA A 334 1.34 0.65 -6.43
N VAL A 335 0.90 -0.33 -7.22
CA VAL A 335 -0.22 -1.23 -6.92
C VAL A 335 0.32 -2.65 -7.02
N GLU A 336 0.16 -3.46 -5.97
CA GLU A 336 0.69 -4.83 -5.91
C GLU A 336 2.20 -4.93 -6.19
N GLY A 337 2.97 -3.92 -5.78
CA GLY A 337 4.40 -3.83 -6.05
C GLY A 337 4.76 -3.41 -7.49
N ILE A 338 3.78 -3.24 -8.38
CA ILE A 338 3.96 -2.79 -9.75
C ILE A 338 3.83 -1.27 -9.80
N GLU A 339 4.75 -0.57 -10.42
CA GLU A 339 4.66 0.88 -10.59
C GLU A 339 3.32 1.31 -11.21
N LYS A 340 2.76 2.43 -10.73
CA LYS A 340 1.48 2.99 -11.20
C LYS A 340 1.37 3.03 -12.73
N THR A 341 2.43 3.38 -13.42
CA THR A 341 2.48 3.55 -14.89
C THR A 341 2.36 2.22 -15.64
N ALA A 342 2.86 1.13 -15.03
CA ALA A 342 2.87 -0.21 -15.60
C ALA A 342 1.66 -1.05 -15.15
N PHE A 343 1.02 -0.67 -14.04
CA PHE A 343 -0.13 -1.42 -13.52
C PHE A 343 -1.31 -1.39 -14.49
N ARG A 344 -1.91 -2.55 -14.71
CA ARG A 344 -3.16 -2.73 -15.45
C ARG A 344 -4.06 -3.65 -14.63
N ALA A 345 -5.29 -3.21 -14.37
CA ALA A 345 -6.28 -4.05 -13.71
C ALA A 345 -6.60 -5.27 -14.58
N GLY A 346 -6.32 -6.47 -14.06
CA GLY A 346 -6.65 -7.74 -14.71
C GLY A 346 -8.16 -8.07 -14.65
N LYS A 347 -8.53 -9.25 -15.18
CA LYS A 347 -9.89 -9.80 -15.05
C LYS A 347 -10.24 -9.96 -13.57
N GLU A 348 -11.52 -9.80 -13.26
CA GLU A 348 -12.01 -10.05 -11.90
C GLU A 348 -12.01 -11.55 -11.60
N PHE A 349 -11.77 -11.90 -10.34
CA PHE A 349 -11.72 -13.29 -9.89
C PHE A 349 -12.97 -14.10 -10.29
N GLU A 350 -14.13 -13.46 -10.26
CA GLU A 350 -15.41 -14.04 -10.65
C GLU A 350 -15.52 -14.34 -12.15
N GLU A 351 -14.73 -13.69 -13.00
CA GLU A 351 -14.67 -13.88 -14.47
C GLU A 351 -13.68 -14.95 -14.89
N LEU A 352 -12.85 -15.43 -13.95
CA LEU A 352 -11.84 -16.44 -14.24
C LEU A 352 -12.48 -17.82 -14.37
N THR A 353 -12.05 -18.59 -15.40
CA THR A 353 -12.53 -19.95 -15.64
C THR A 353 -11.95 -20.92 -14.62
N SER A 354 -12.82 -21.68 -13.95
CA SER A 354 -12.41 -22.66 -12.94
C SER A 354 -12.15 -24.02 -13.55
N GLU A 355 -11.14 -24.73 -13.03
CA GLU A 355 -10.86 -26.12 -13.36
C GLU A 355 -10.69 -26.98 -12.10
N PHE A 356 -10.59 -28.30 -12.30
CA PHE A 356 -10.37 -29.22 -11.18
C PHE A 356 -8.94 -29.10 -10.64
N PRO A 357 -8.73 -29.35 -9.33
CA PRO A 357 -7.39 -29.53 -8.78
C PRO A 357 -6.67 -30.70 -9.45
N GLU A 358 -5.51 -30.45 -10.04
CA GLU A 358 -4.66 -31.46 -10.69
C GLU A 358 -3.24 -31.50 -10.11
N GLU A 359 -2.83 -30.40 -9.45
CA GLU A 359 -1.54 -30.29 -8.78
C GLU A 359 -1.71 -30.42 -7.27
N ARG A 360 -0.93 -31.33 -6.66
CA ARG A 360 -0.97 -31.61 -5.22
C ARG A 360 -0.01 -30.71 -4.45
N PHE A 361 -0.43 -30.19 -3.31
CA PHE A 361 0.46 -29.73 -2.26
C PHE A 361 1.08 -30.93 -1.57
N HIS A 362 2.38 -31.14 -1.75
CA HIS A 362 3.14 -32.17 -1.02
C HIS A 362 3.35 -31.70 0.41
N LEU A 363 2.75 -32.40 1.37
CA LEU A 363 2.83 -32.04 2.80
C LEU A 363 3.94 -32.82 3.52
N GLU A 364 4.39 -33.93 2.97
CA GLU A 364 5.51 -34.69 3.51
C GLU A 364 6.76 -33.85 3.63
N THR A 365 7.41 -33.87 4.80
CA THR A 365 8.67 -33.16 5.06
C THR A 365 9.75 -34.16 5.45
N GLU A 366 11.03 -33.70 5.46
CA GLU A 366 12.14 -34.49 5.94
C GLU A 366 12.17 -34.66 7.47
N ASP A 367 11.26 -34.02 8.21
CA ASP A 367 11.17 -34.16 9.68
C ASP A 367 10.48 -35.48 10.02
N GLU A 368 11.22 -36.39 10.64
CA GLU A 368 10.73 -37.69 11.08
C GLU A 368 9.56 -37.58 12.09
N ASN A 369 9.36 -36.41 12.73
CA ASN A 369 8.29 -36.15 13.67
C ASN A 369 6.98 -35.71 13.00
N ASP A 370 7.03 -35.29 11.74
CA ASP A 370 5.86 -34.77 10.99
C ASP A 370 5.02 -35.89 10.33
N LEU A 371 4.82 -37.00 11.06
CA LEU A 371 4.08 -38.15 10.54
C LEU A 371 2.60 -37.84 10.22
N ALA A 372 2.01 -36.85 10.89
CA ALA A 372 0.62 -36.48 10.65
C ALA A 372 0.40 -35.96 9.23
N VAL A 373 1.30 -35.13 8.70
CA VAL A 373 1.19 -34.60 7.34
C VAL A 373 1.48 -35.67 6.28
N ARG A 374 2.38 -36.63 6.57
CA ARG A 374 2.58 -37.81 5.73
C ARG A 374 1.31 -38.65 5.62
N LEU A 375 0.59 -38.82 6.75
CA LEU A 375 -0.67 -39.53 6.79
C LEU A 375 -1.75 -38.77 5.99
N VAL A 376 -1.81 -37.45 6.09
CA VAL A 376 -2.74 -36.62 5.30
C VAL A 376 -2.51 -36.81 3.81
N ASP A 377 -1.26 -36.77 3.35
CA ASP A 377 -0.90 -36.99 1.94
C ASP A 377 -1.37 -38.36 1.39
N LEU A 378 -1.41 -39.40 2.24
CA LEU A 378 -1.83 -40.74 1.85
C LEU A 378 -3.36 -40.94 1.87
N VAL A 379 -4.07 -40.21 2.74
CA VAL A 379 -5.50 -40.46 3.00
C VAL A 379 -6.39 -39.42 2.33
N ALA A 380 -5.99 -38.15 2.40
CA ALA A 380 -6.76 -37.03 1.88
C ALA A 380 -5.82 -35.96 1.31
N PRO A 381 -5.26 -36.18 0.10
CA PRO A 381 -4.33 -35.26 -0.52
C PRO A 381 -4.97 -33.89 -0.77
N LEU A 382 -4.20 -32.84 -0.53
CA LEU A 382 -4.61 -31.46 -0.74
C LEU A 382 -4.15 -30.99 -2.11
N GLY A 383 -5.08 -30.60 -2.98
CA GLY A 383 -4.77 -30.04 -4.29
C GLY A 383 -4.86 -28.52 -4.35
N LYS A 384 -4.16 -27.89 -5.30
CA LYS A 384 -4.30 -26.47 -5.59
C LYS A 384 -5.71 -26.17 -6.06
N GLY A 385 -6.39 -25.23 -5.36
CA GLY A 385 -7.81 -24.94 -5.61
C GLY A 385 -8.81 -25.80 -4.80
N GLN A 386 -8.33 -26.59 -3.85
CA GLN A 386 -9.15 -27.50 -3.03
C GLN A 386 -10.01 -26.73 -2.01
N ARG A 387 -11.22 -27.26 -1.74
CA ARG A 387 -12.10 -26.87 -0.65
C ARG A 387 -12.05 -27.95 0.42
N GLY A 388 -11.10 -27.82 1.35
CA GLY A 388 -10.86 -28.81 2.40
C GLY A 388 -11.56 -28.49 3.71
N LEU A 389 -12.19 -29.47 4.32
CA LEU A 389 -12.73 -29.40 5.67
C LEU A 389 -11.95 -30.31 6.62
N ILE A 390 -11.48 -29.75 7.73
CA ILE A 390 -11.03 -30.52 8.90
C ILE A 390 -12.19 -30.56 9.91
N VAL A 391 -12.90 -31.62 9.91
CA VAL A 391 -14.05 -31.82 10.82
C VAL A 391 -13.52 -32.32 12.15
N ALA A 392 -13.74 -31.54 13.21
CA ALA A 392 -13.10 -31.81 14.49
C ALA A 392 -14.06 -31.68 15.67
N PRO A 393 -14.13 -32.69 16.56
CA PRO A 393 -14.74 -32.54 17.88
C PRO A 393 -13.86 -31.61 18.74
N PRO A 394 -14.41 -31.03 19.81
CA PRO A 394 -13.62 -30.27 20.79
C PRO A 394 -12.43 -31.11 21.31
N ARG A 395 -11.23 -30.50 21.36
CA ARG A 395 -9.97 -31.15 21.78
C ARG A 395 -9.47 -32.27 20.87
N GLY A 396 -9.96 -32.36 19.63
CA GLY A 396 -9.52 -33.34 18.63
C GLY A 396 -8.12 -33.11 18.03
N GLY A 397 -7.40 -32.05 18.40
CA GLY A 397 -6.06 -31.73 17.86
C GLY A 397 -6.07 -30.90 16.59
N LYS A 398 -7.19 -30.23 16.25
CA LYS A 398 -7.37 -29.44 15.03
C LYS A 398 -6.26 -28.40 14.79
N THR A 399 -5.95 -27.60 15.81
CA THR A 399 -4.97 -26.48 15.71
C THR A 399 -3.55 -27.00 15.50
N VAL A 400 -3.18 -28.12 16.17
CA VAL A 400 -1.88 -28.76 15.98
C VAL A 400 -1.72 -29.25 14.55
N LEU A 401 -2.73 -29.95 14.03
CA LEU A 401 -2.72 -30.47 12.65
C LEU A 401 -2.65 -29.32 11.64
N LEU A 402 -3.42 -28.25 11.85
CA LEU A 402 -3.42 -27.08 10.98
C LEU A 402 -2.04 -26.41 10.93
N LYS A 403 -1.35 -26.29 12.08
CA LYS A 403 0.02 -25.76 12.16
C LYS A 403 1.04 -26.63 11.44
N GLN A 404 0.94 -27.96 11.57
CA GLN A 404 1.80 -28.88 10.84
C GLN A 404 1.61 -28.77 9.33
N ILE A 405 0.36 -28.70 8.85
CA ILE A 405 0.04 -28.46 7.43
C ILE A 405 0.60 -27.11 6.98
N ALA A 406 0.43 -26.05 7.76
CA ALA A 406 0.95 -24.72 7.45
C ALA A 406 2.47 -24.72 7.25
N ARG A 407 3.22 -25.34 8.19
CA ARG A 407 4.69 -25.46 8.11
C ARG A 407 5.14 -26.26 6.89
N SER A 408 4.44 -27.37 6.61
CA SER A 408 4.72 -28.21 5.45
C SER A 408 4.52 -27.46 4.13
N ILE A 409 3.41 -26.74 3.99
CA ILE A 409 3.15 -25.93 2.79
C ILE A 409 4.24 -24.88 2.63
N LYS A 410 4.60 -24.15 3.69
CA LYS A 410 5.62 -23.10 3.61
C LYS A 410 7.00 -23.66 3.27
N LYS A 411 7.33 -24.85 3.79
CA LYS A 411 8.62 -25.53 3.53
C LYS A 411 8.72 -26.07 2.10
N ASN A 412 7.66 -26.74 1.62
CA ASN A 412 7.69 -27.45 0.35
C ASN A 412 7.22 -26.60 -0.83
N HIS A 413 6.43 -25.54 -0.58
CA HIS A 413 5.85 -24.64 -1.55
C HIS A 413 6.08 -23.17 -1.17
N PRO A 414 7.35 -22.72 -1.04
CA PRO A 414 7.68 -21.36 -0.61
C PRO A 414 7.16 -20.26 -1.56
N GLU A 415 6.87 -20.62 -2.82
CA GLU A 415 6.27 -19.75 -3.85
C GLU A 415 4.81 -19.44 -3.58
N SER A 416 4.13 -20.28 -2.78
CA SER A 416 2.70 -20.13 -2.49
C SER A 416 2.48 -19.11 -1.37
N GLU A 417 1.45 -18.29 -1.52
CA GLU A 417 1.04 -17.31 -0.52
C GLU A 417 0.19 -17.99 0.56
N LEU A 418 0.76 -18.12 1.75
CA LEU A 418 0.07 -18.72 2.89
C LEU A 418 -0.58 -17.65 3.76
N ILE A 419 -1.89 -17.73 3.88
CA ILE A 419 -2.72 -16.87 4.72
C ILE A 419 -3.37 -17.72 5.80
N VAL A 420 -3.27 -17.27 7.05
CA VAL A 420 -3.95 -17.89 8.20
C VAL A 420 -5.00 -16.92 8.72
N LEU A 421 -6.23 -17.38 8.86
CA LEU A 421 -7.35 -16.62 9.41
C LEU A 421 -7.87 -17.28 10.69
N LEU A 422 -7.65 -16.63 11.82
CA LEU A 422 -8.06 -17.08 13.14
C LEU A 422 -9.25 -16.24 13.64
N LEU A 423 -10.39 -16.87 13.86
CA LEU A 423 -11.62 -16.18 14.24
C LEU A 423 -12.13 -16.67 15.59
N ASP A 424 -12.42 -15.73 16.52
CA ASP A 424 -12.96 -16.01 17.84
C ASP A 424 -12.06 -16.99 18.62
N GLU A 425 -10.74 -16.98 18.32
CA GLU A 425 -9.72 -17.73 19.04
C GLU A 425 -9.10 -16.88 20.15
N ARG A 426 -8.33 -17.51 21.04
CA ARG A 426 -7.69 -16.83 22.17
C ARG A 426 -6.44 -16.07 21.72
N PRO A 427 -6.12 -14.89 22.33
CA PRO A 427 -4.92 -14.13 21.98
C PRO A 427 -3.63 -14.96 22.07
N GLU A 428 -3.50 -15.83 23.08
CA GLU A 428 -2.35 -16.72 23.24
C GLU A 428 -2.21 -17.75 22.11
N GLU A 429 -3.35 -18.23 21.54
CA GLU A 429 -3.35 -19.15 20.41
C GLU A 429 -2.97 -18.43 19.09
N VAL A 430 -3.34 -17.15 18.97
CA VAL A 430 -2.92 -16.29 17.86
C VAL A 430 -1.42 -16.07 17.90
N SER A 431 -0.88 -15.62 19.03
CA SER A 431 0.57 -15.39 19.19
C SER A 431 1.39 -16.67 18.95
N ASP A 432 0.92 -17.82 19.47
CA ASP A 432 1.56 -19.11 19.24
C ASP A 432 1.55 -19.52 17.75
N PHE A 433 0.53 -19.09 16.97
CA PHE A 433 0.50 -19.31 15.53
C PHE A 433 1.50 -18.39 14.80
N GLU A 434 1.53 -17.10 15.15
CA GLU A 434 2.46 -16.10 14.60
C GLU A 434 3.92 -16.48 14.86
N ASP A 435 4.24 -16.97 16.06
CA ASP A 435 5.59 -17.36 16.44
C ASP A 435 6.06 -18.68 15.78
N THR A 436 5.11 -19.54 15.39
CA THR A 436 5.43 -20.92 14.95
C THR A 436 5.28 -21.15 13.46
N VAL A 437 4.59 -20.27 12.73
CA VAL A 437 4.31 -20.43 11.31
C VAL A 437 4.67 -19.15 10.56
N GLU A 438 5.55 -19.25 9.58
CA GLU A 438 5.86 -18.14 8.67
C GLU A 438 4.73 -17.94 7.65
N ALA A 439 3.72 -17.14 8.02
CA ALA A 439 2.54 -16.88 7.20
C ALA A 439 2.00 -15.47 7.45
N ASN A 440 1.13 -14.99 6.56
CA ASN A 440 0.33 -13.81 6.81
C ASN A 440 -0.83 -14.17 7.75
N VAL A 441 -0.68 -13.92 9.06
CA VAL A 441 -1.68 -14.25 10.06
C VAL A 441 -2.63 -13.08 10.26
N PHE A 442 -3.92 -13.33 10.02
CA PHE A 442 -5.00 -12.38 10.31
C PHE A 442 -5.89 -12.96 11.40
N SER A 443 -6.23 -12.16 12.38
CA SER A 443 -6.99 -12.62 13.53
C SER A 443 -8.10 -11.65 13.93
N SER A 444 -9.13 -12.21 14.55
CA SER A 444 -10.10 -11.49 15.33
C SER A 444 -10.45 -12.36 16.54
N THR A 445 -9.99 -11.93 17.72
CA THR A 445 -10.05 -12.68 18.97
C THR A 445 -11.45 -12.67 19.61
N PHE A 446 -11.70 -13.55 20.57
CA PHE A 446 -13.03 -13.75 21.19
C PHE A 446 -13.59 -12.51 21.91
N ASP A 447 -12.74 -11.58 22.30
CA ASP A 447 -13.10 -10.30 22.93
C ASP A 447 -13.56 -9.24 21.92
N GLU A 448 -13.36 -9.47 20.60
CA GLU A 448 -13.80 -8.56 19.56
C GLU A 448 -15.25 -8.82 19.13
N THR A 449 -15.85 -7.85 18.44
CA THR A 449 -17.24 -7.94 18.01
C THR A 449 -17.43 -8.85 16.80
N SER A 450 -18.60 -9.46 16.66
CA SER A 450 -18.95 -10.29 15.48
C SER A 450 -18.88 -9.50 14.15
N LYS A 451 -19.08 -8.17 14.18
CA LYS A 451 -18.88 -7.31 13.01
C LYS A 451 -17.41 -7.28 12.59
N ARG A 452 -16.52 -7.30 13.57
CA ARG A 452 -15.09 -7.35 13.33
C ARG A 452 -14.66 -8.68 12.71
N HIS A 453 -15.16 -9.82 13.24
CA HIS A 453 -14.93 -11.12 12.63
C HIS A 453 -15.35 -11.16 11.15
N ALA A 454 -16.53 -10.60 10.85
CA ALA A 454 -17.01 -10.50 9.48
C ALA A 454 -16.13 -9.61 8.58
N GLN A 455 -15.68 -8.45 9.08
CA GLN A 455 -14.83 -7.52 8.35
C GLN A 455 -13.47 -8.13 7.98
N VAL A 456 -12.78 -8.72 8.97
CA VAL A 456 -11.47 -9.35 8.73
C VAL A 456 -11.59 -10.47 7.70
N SER A 457 -12.63 -11.31 7.84
CA SER A 457 -12.87 -12.42 6.93
C SER A 457 -13.13 -11.94 5.49
N ASP A 458 -13.96 -10.91 5.33
CA ASP A 458 -14.26 -10.34 4.00
C ASP A 458 -13.00 -9.78 3.35
N LEU A 459 -12.16 -9.05 4.10
CA LEU A 459 -10.91 -8.46 3.60
C LEU A 459 -9.87 -9.52 3.26
N VAL A 460 -9.72 -10.57 4.10
CA VAL A 460 -8.83 -11.71 3.81
C VAL A 460 -9.23 -12.39 2.52
N LEU A 461 -10.52 -12.70 2.34
CA LEU A 461 -10.99 -13.32 1.10
C LEU A 461 -10.74 -12.42 -0.12
N THR A 462 -10.99 -11.13 0.04
CA THR A 462 -10.78 -10.17 -1.05
C THR A 462 -9.29 -10.05 -1.39
N ARG A 463 -8.42 -10.03 -0.37
CA ARG A 463 -6.97 -10.06 -0.56
C ARG A 463 -6.50 -11.32 -1.28
N ALA A 464 -6.98 -12.50 -0.85
CA ALA A 464 -6.66 -13.77 -1.50
C ALA A 464 -7.05 -13.77 -2.99
N ARG A 465 -8.21 -13.22 -3.33
CA ARG A 465 -8.65 -13.08 -4.73
C ARG A 465 -7.73 -12.19 -5.55
N ARG A 466 -7.25 -11.05 -4.98
CA ARG A 466 -6.29 -10.17 -5.68
C ARG A 466 -4.98 -10.88 -5.99
N LEU A 467 -4.51 -11.73 -5.09
CA LEU A 467 -3.31 -12.54 -5.30
C LEU A 467 -3.50 -13.58 -6.44
N VAL A 468 -4.65 -14.26 -6.45
CA VAL A 468 -4.98 -15.21 -7.53
C VAL A 468 -5.10 -14.53 -8.89
N GLU A 469 -5.67 -13.33 -8.96
CA GLU A 469 -5.74 -12.52 -10.19
C GLU A 469 -4.36 -12.15 -10.74
N GLN A 470 -3.31 -12.22 -9.90
CA GLN A 470 -1.91 -12.03 -10.29
C GLN A 470 -1.20 -13.35 -10.68
N GLY A 471 -1.94 -14.45 -10.74
CA GLY A 471 -1.38 -15.76 -11.06
C GLY A 471 -0.70 -16.47 -9.90
N LYS A 472 -0.94 -16.05 -8.64
CA LYS A 472 -0.34 -16.68 -7.46
C LYS A 472 -1.20 -17.83 -6.94
N ASP A 473 -0.54 -18.87 -6.42
CA ASP A 473 -1.18 -19.92 -5.65
C ASP A 473 -1.34 -19.47 -4.21
N VAL A 474 -2.59 -19.40 -3.75
CA VAL A 474 -2.94 -18.90 -2.42
C VAL A 474 -3.57 -20.01 -1.60
N VAL A 475 -3.05 -20.22 -0.40
CA VAL A 475 -3.65 -21.15 0.59
C VAL A 475 -4.17 -20.34 1.77
N VAL A 476 -5.47 -20.47 2.04
CA VAL A 476 -6.11 -19.89 3.21
C VAL A 476 -6.41 -21.00 4.20
N LEU A 477 -5.76 -20.96 5.37
CA LEU A 477 -6.06 -21.82 6.50
C LEU A 477 -6.99 -21.06 7.45
N LEU A 478 -8.19 -21.61 7.66
CA LEU A 478 -9.23 -20.96 8.46
C LEU A 478 -9.54 -21.75 9.74
N ASP A 479 -9.31 -21.18 10.88
CA ASP A 479 -9.78 -21.69 12.19
C ASP A 479 -10.76 -20.69 12.82
N SER A 480 -12.08 -20.87 12.76
CA SER A 480 -12.81 -21.95 12.10
C SER A 480 -13.96 -21.42 11.23
N LEU A 481 -14.40 -22.24 10.28
CA LEU A 481 -15.56 -21.96 9.43
C LEU A 481 -16.87 -21.89 10.24
N THR A 482 -16.99 -22.68 11.31
CA THR A 482 -18.12 -22.60 12.25
C THR A 482 -18.20 -21.22 12.90
N ARG A 483 -17.06 -20.68 13.36
CA ARG A 483 -17.00 -19.35 14.00
C ARG A 483 -17.21 -18.24 12.98
N LEU A 484 -16.74 -18.40 11.75
CA LEU A 484 -17.04 -17.50 10.64
C LEU A 484 -18.55 -17.38 10.40
N ALA A 485 -19.23 -18.52 10.28
CA ALA A 485 -20.67 -18.57 10.07
C ALA A 485 -21.46 -17.95 11.23
N ARG A 486 -21.06 -18.23 12.48
CA ARG A 486 -21.61 -17.59 13.68
C ARG A 486 -21.35 -16.09 13.68
N GLY A 487 -20.16 -15.64 13.31
CA GLY A 487 -19.79 -14.21 13.19
C GLY A 487 -20.69 -13.49 12.19
N TYR A 488 -20.90 -14.07 11.01
CA TYR A 488 -21.84 -13.50 10.04
C TYR A 488 -23.29 -13.49 10.55
N ASN A 489 -23.71 -14.54 11.28
CA ASN A 489 -25.05 -14.63 11.84
C ASN A 489 -25.30 -13.52 12.86
N ASN A 490 -24.38 -13.33 13.79
CA ASN A 490 -24.48 -12.32 14.85
C ASN A 490 -24.31 -10.88 14.32
N ALA A 491 -23.52 -10.70 13.22
CA ALA A 491 -23.37 -9.42 12.57
C ALA A 491 -24.58 -9.02 11.70
N ALA A 492 -25.45 -9.98 11.35
CA ALA A 492 -26.63 -9.72 10.54
C ALA A 492 -27.69 -8.96 11.36
N SER A 493 -28.07 -7.77 10.91
CA SER A 493 -29.16 -7.00 11.52
C SER A 493 -30.50 -7.40 10.92
N GLY A 494 -31.28 -8.24 11.65
CA GLY A 494 -32.63 -8.66 11.26
C GLY A 494 -32.65 -9.72 10.15
N GLY A 495 -33.87 -10.21 9.84
CA GLY A 495 -34.10 -11.22 8.83
C GLY A 495 -34.72 -12.50 9.42
N PRO A 496 -35.18 -13.46 8.57
CA PRO A 496 -35.73 -14.69 9.02
C PRO A 496 -34.70 -15.54 9.76
N ILE A 497 -35.13 -16.19 10.84
CA ILE A 497 -34.32 -17.16 11.58
C ILE A 497 -34.70 -18.55 11.07
N GLY A 498 -33.72 -19.29 10.54
CA GLY A 498 -33.87 -20.64 10.04
C GLY A 498 -33.59 -21.70 11.10
N SER A 499 -33.33 -22.92 10.64
CA SER A 499 -33.01 -24.05 11.50
C SER A 499 -31.78 -23.76 12.37
N GLY A 500 -31.80 -24.24 13.62
CA GLY A 500 -30.72 -24.03 14.59
C GLY A 500 -30.47 -22.56 14.97
N GLY A 501 -31.36 -21.61 14.66
CA GLY A 501 -31.16 -20.20 14.96
C GLY A 501 -30.29 -19.46 13.90
N MET A 502 -30.02 -20.08 12.76
CA MET A 502 -29.14 -19.57 11.71
C MET A 502 -29.90 -18.72 10.70
N ASN A 503 -29.38 -17.53 10.40
CA ASN A 503 -29.91 -16.68 9.33
C ASN A 503 -29.44 -17.23 7.96
N PRO A 504 -30.37 -17.50 7.01
CA PRO A 504 -30.02 -18.07 5.70
C PRO A 504 -29.02 -17.18 4.90
N LYS A 505 -29.08 -15.86 5.05
CA LYS A 505 -28.14 -14.95 4.37
C LYS A 505 -26.73 -15.08 4.95
N ALA A 506 -26.61 -15.24 6.26
CA ALA A 506 -25.31 -15.44 6.91
C ALA A 506 -24.68 -16.78 6.48
N LEU A 507 -25.48 -17.83 6.43
CA LEU A 507 -25.07 -19.15 5.95
C LEU A 507 -24.64 -19.11 4.46
N ALA A 508 -25.41 -18.43 3.62
CA ALA A 508 -25.06 -18.24 2.21
C ALA A 508 -23.73 -17.48 2.05
N LYS A 509 -23.44 -16.52 2.95
CA LYS A 509 -22.18 -15.76 2.96
C LYS A 509 -20.99 -16.66 3.35
N ALA A 510 -21.14 -17.49 4.39
CA ALA A 510 -20.13 -18.47 4.77
C ALA A 510 -19.87 -19.50 3.65
N ARG A 511 -20.94 -19.97 2.99
CA ARG A 511 -20.84 -20.85 1.82
C ARG A 511 -20.11 -20.16 0.64
N LYS A 512 -20.39 -18.87 0.40
CA LYS A 512 -19.69 -18.09 -0.63
C LYS A 512 -18.21 -17.92 -0.32
N PHE A 513 -17.86 -17.73 0.96
CA PHE A 513 -16.47 -17.66 1.40
C PHE A 513 -15.75 -18.97 1.08
N PHE A 514 -16.22 -20.08 1.60
CA PHE A 514 -15.62 -21.40 1.42
C PHE A 514 -15.67 -21.88 -0.03
N GLY A 515 -16.75 -21.60 -0.74
CA GLY A 515 -16.94 -21.92 -2.16
C GLY A 515 -16.12 -21.06 -3.12
N ALA A 516 -15.40 -20.06 -2.65
CA ALA A 516 -14.50 -19.25 -3.48
C ALA A 516 -13.27 -20.05 -3.92
N ALA A 517 -12.86 -21.07 -3.17
CA ALA A 517 -11.70 -21.90 -3.50
C ALA A 517 -11.89 -22.61 -4.86
N ARG A 518 -10.92 -22.43 -5.73
CA ARG A 518 -10.87 -22.97 -7.10
C ARG A 518 -9.47 -22.93 -7.69
N ASN A 519 -9.17 -23.84 -8.58
CA ASN A 519 -8.07 -23.70 -9.52
C ASN A 519 -8.53 -22.89 -10.74
N VAL A 520 -7.65 -22.11 -11.37
CA VAL A 520 -7.99 -21.17 -12.44
C VAL A 520 -7.15 -21.46 -13.68
N VAL A 521 -7.80 -21.55 -14.83
CA VAL A 521 -7.13 -21.73 -16.13
C VAL A 521 -6.25 -20.54 -16.43
N ASP A 522 -4.99 -20.78 -16.80
CA ASP A 522 -3.99 -19.75 -17.11
C ASP A 522 -3.79 -18.71 -15.97
N GLY A 523 -4.01 -19.11 -14.73
CA GLY A 523 -3.92 -18.24 -13.56
C GLY A 523 -3.33 -18.93 -12.33
N GLY A 524 -3.55 -18.37 -11.17
CA GLY A 524 -3.21 -18.98 -9.88
C GLY A 524 -4.32 -19.87 -9.33
N SER A 525 -4.20 -20.27 -8.08
CA SER A 525 -5.22 -21.05 -7.40
C SER A 525 -5.59 -20.44 -6.04
N LEU A 526 -6.83 -20.64 -5.60
CA LEU A 526 -7.27 -20.39 -4.25
C LEU A 526 -7.65 -21.70 -3.57
N THR A 527 -6.85 -22.13 -2.61
CA THR A 527 -7.11 -23.29 -1.77
C THR A 527 -7.61 -22.80 -0.41
N ILE A 528 -8.70 -23.34 0.08
CA ILE A 528 -9.20 -23.03 1.43
C ILE A 528 -9.29 -24.34 2.22
N LEU A 529 -8.51 -24.43 3.30
CA LEU A 529 -8.57 -25.51 4.27
C LEU A 529 -9.13 -24.95 5.58
N ALA A 530 -10.35 -25.33 5.92
CA ALA A 530 -11.06 -24.76 7.05
C ALA A 530 -11.40 -25.83 8.10
N THR A 531 -11.22 -25.50 9.38
CA THR A 531 -11.72 -26.34 10.47
C THR A 531 -13.23 -26.13 10.65
N CYS A 532 -13.95 -27.19 10.90
CA CYS A 532 -15.38 -27.19 11.22
C CYS A 532 -15.61 -27.94 12.53
N LEU A 533 -16.28 -27.29 13.47
CA LEU A 533 -16.58 -27.90 14.78
C LEU A 533 -17.82 -28.77 14.68
N VAL A 534 -17.73 -29.98 15.26
CA VAL A 534 -18.84 -30.93 15.41
C VAL A 534 -18.89 -31.40 16.84
N GLU A 535 -19.97 -32.07 17.23
CA GLU A 535 -20.17 -32.63 18.60
C GLU A 535 -19.99 -31.56 19.70
N THR A 536 -20.51 -30.38 19.47
CA THR A 536 -20.44 -29.23 20.40
C THR A 536 -21.69 -29.09 21.27
N ASP A 537 -22.65 -30.02 21.17
CA ASP A 537 -23.98 -29.94 21.76
C ASP A 537 -24.78 -28.68 21.35
N ASN A 538 -24.42 -28.06 20.22
CA ASN A 538 -25.03 -26.85 19.69
C ASN A 538 -25.69 -27.11 18.32
N ARG A 539 -26.99 -27.06 18.25
CA ARG A 539 -27.78 -27.26 17.01
C ARG A 539 -27.38 -26.33 15.86
N MET A 540 -26.86 -25.13 16.16
CA MET A 540 -26.41 -24.22 15.13
C MET A 540 -25.18 -24.77 14.41
N ASP A 541 -24.27 -25.40 15.13
CA ASP A 541 -23.04 -25.97 14.55
C ASP A 541 -23.34 -27.16 13.66
N ASP A 542 -24.33 -27.99 14.08
CA ASP A 542 -24.78 -29.11 13.25
C ASP A 542 -25.37 -28.63 11.93
N VAL A 543 -26.17 -27.55 11.95
CA VAL A 543 -26.72 -26.94 10.73
C VAL A 543 -25.60 -26.35 9.86
N ILE A 544 -24.61 -25.67 10.46
CA ILE A 544 -23.47 -25.08 9.74
C ILE A 544 -22.67 -26.21 9.06
N PHE A 545 -22.37 -27.28 9.78
CA PHE A 545 -21.61 -28.41 9.25
C PHE A 545 -22.35 -29.10 8.09
N GLU A 546 -23.62 -29.47 8.26
CA GLU A 546 -24.40 -30.15 7.22
C GLU A 546 -24.52 -29.31 5.94
N GLU A 547 -24.69 -28.01 6.07
CA GLU A 547 -24.79 -27.09 4.93
C GLU A 547 -23.46 -26.85 4.21
N LEU A 548 -22.34 -26.90 4.90
CA LEU A 548 -21.01 -26.64 4.34
C LEU A 548 -20.30 -27.92 3.87
N LYS A 549 -20.64 -29.09 4.45
CA LYS A 549 -20.10 -30.38 4.02
C LYS A 549 -20.31 -30.64 2.53
N GLY A 550 -21.51 -30.31 2.03
CA GLY A 550 -21.82 -30.43 0.60
C GLY A 550 -21.02 -29.52 -0.33
N THR A 551 -20.40 -28.46 0.19
CA THR A 551 -19.58 -27.51 -0.59
C THR A 551 -18.13 -27.97 -0.70
N GLY A 552 -17.62 -28.72 0.29
CA GLY A 552 -16.27 -29.25 0.32
C GLY A 552 -16.05 -30.37 -0.70
N ASN A 553 -14.80 -30.55 -1.12
CA ASN A 553 -14.36 -31.66 -1.98
C ASN A 553 -13.11 -32.38 -1.41
N MET A 554 -12.73 -32.08 -0.19
CA MET A 554 -11.77 -32.81 0.64
C MET A 554 -12.26 -32.75 2.10
N GLU A 555 -12.18 -33.86 2.82
CA GLU A 555 -12.60 -33.97 4.20
C GLU A 555 -11.58 -34.75 5.01
N LEU A 556 -11.14 -34.16 6.14
CA LEU A 556 -10.34 -34.81 7.17
C LEU A 556 -11.21 -34.88 8.44
N GLN A 557 -11.67 -36.09 8.77
CA GLN A 557 -12.50 -36.33 9.95
C GLN A 557 -11.60 -36.65 11.14
N LEU A 558 -11.60 -35.80 12.16
CA LEU A 558 -10.97 -36.11 13.45
C LEU A 558 -11.95 -36.85 14.35
N ASP A 559 -11.44 -37.87 15.00
CA ASP A 559 -12.23 -38.82 15.83
C ASP A 559 -12.03 -38.51 17.31
N ARG A 560 -13.16 -38.47 18.05
CA ARG A 560 -13.17 -38.16 19.47
C ARG A 560 -12.59 -39.30 20.31
N ASP A 561 -12.93 -40.55 19.99
CA ASP A 561 -12.51 -41.73 20.76
C ASP A 561 -10.98 -41.92 20.63
N LEU A 562 -10.42 -41.67 19.44
CA LEU A 562 -8.97 -41.66 19.23
C LEU A 562 -8.28 -40.58 20.07
N ALA A 563 -8.83 -39.36 20.08
CA ALA A 563 -8.28 -38.26 20.86
C ALA A 563 -8.34 -38.51 22.38
N GLU A 564 -9.45 -39.08 22.88
CA GLU A 564 -9.61 -39.48 24.28
C GLU A 564 -8.63 -40.59 24.68
N ARG A 565 -8.32 -41.50 23.76
CA ARG A 565 -7.31 -42.56 23.92
C ARG A 565 -5.87 -42.08 23.71
N ARG A 566 -5.68 -40.78 23.44
CA ARG A 566 -4.37 -40.17 23.14
C ARG A 566 -3.66 -40.75 21.92
N ILE A 567 -4.40 -41.24 20.93
CA ILE A 567 -3.89 -41.66 19.63
C ILE A 567 -3.91 -40.47 18.69
N PHE A 568 -2.73 -39.95 18.34
CA PHE A 568 -2.56 -38.79 17.47
C PHE A 568 -1.67 -39.11 16.26
N PRO A 569 -1.96 -38.54 15.05
CA PRO A 569 -3.14 -37.70 14.76
C PRO A 569 -4.44 -38.48 14.86
N ALA A 570 -5.47 -37.88 15.48
CA ALA A 570 -6.74 -38.53 15.71
C ALA A 570 -7.62 -38.55 14.44
N ILE A 571 -7.08 -38.97 13.31
CA ILE A 571 -7.73 -38.97 12.00
C ILE A 571 -8.52 -40.28 11.80
N HIS A 572 -9.82 -40.17 11.50
CA HIS A 572 -10.65 -41.28 11.11
C HIS A 572 -10.40 -41.64 9.64
N LEU A 573 -9.53 -42.61 9.39
CA LEU A 573 -9.01 -42.96 8.08
C LEU A 573 -10.10 -43.24 7.02
N ASN A 574 -11.14 -43.99 7.39
CA ASN A 574 -12.19 -44.40 6.48
C ASN A 574 -13.22 -43.31 6.15
N GLN A 575 -13.32 -42.26 6.99
CA GLN A 575 -14.21 -41.11 6.76
C GLN A 575 -13.49 -39.92 6.17
N SER A 576 -12.17 -39.98 6.03
CA SER A 576 -11.35 -38.96 5.43
C SER A 576 -11.05 -39.27 3.96
N GLY A 577 -10.96 -38.24 3.11
CA GLY A 577 -10.62 -38.42 1.71
C GLY A 577 -10.80 -37.15 0.88
N THR A 578 -10.34 -37.22 -0.35
CA THR A 578 -10.45 -36.14 -1.34
C THR A 578 -11.25 -36.66 -2.54
N ARG A 579 -12.19 -35.85 -3.06
CA ARG A 579 -12.91 -36.19 -4.28
C ARG A 579 -12.01 -36.05 -5.50
N ASN A 580 -12.10 -37.00 -6.45
CA ASN A 580 -11.26 -37.05 -7.65
C ASN A 580 -9.76 -37.04 -7.32
N ASP A 581 -9.38 -37.74 -6.25
CA ASP A 581 -7.97 -37.84 -5.81
C ASP A 581 -7.09 -38.62 -6.79
N ASP A 582 -7.68 -39.37 -7.71
CA ASP A 582 -7.03 -39.97 -8.87
C ASP A 582 -6.27 -38.95 -9.73
N ARG A 583 -6.69 -37.67 -9.72
CA ARG A 583 -6.00 -36.59 -10.41
C ARG A 583 -4.80 -36.04 -9.65
N LEU A 584 -4.70 -36.30 -8.37
CA LEU A 584 -3.67 -35.76 -7.47
C LEU A 584 -2.54 -36.77 -7.20
N TYR A 585 -2.81 -38.07 -7.37
CA TYR A 585 -1.79 -39.08 -7.22
C TYR A 585 -1.11 -39.42 -8.54
N HIS A 586 0.19 -39.70 -8.47
CA HIS A 586 0.91 -40.23 -9.62
C HIS A 586 0.34 -41.61 -10.03
N GLU A 587 0.39 -41.94 -11.32
CA GLU A 587 -0.15 -43.20 -11.84
C GLU A 587 0.38 -44.46 -11.14
N GLN A 588 1.63 -44.41 -10.61
CA GLN A 588 2.25 -45.52 -9.88
C GLN A 588 1.85 -45.55 -8.40
N GLU A 589 1.45 -44.40 -7.80
CA GLU A 589 1.00 -44.32 -6.41
C GLU A 589 -0.44 -44.79 -6.25
N LEU A 590 -1.33 -44.40 -7.16
CA LEU A 590 -2.76 -44.62 -7.08
C LEU A 590 -3.17 -46.09 -6.79
N PRO A 591 -2.65 -47.11 -7.50
CA PRO A 591 -3.00 -48.51 -7.19
C PRO A 591 -2.63 -48.95 -5.78
N ARG A 592 -1.47 -48.41 -5.27
CA ARG A 592 -0.98 -48.74 -3.92
C ARG A 592 -1.80 -48.03 -2.83
N ILE A 593 -2.22 -46.81 -3.10
CA ILE A 593 -3.15 -46.08 -2.21
C ILE A 593 -4.49 -46.79 -2.11
N ILE A 594 -5.03 -47.27 -3.23
CA ILE A 594 -6.28 -48.03 -3.23
C ILE A 594 -6.15 -49.32 -2.39
N GLU A 595 -5.07 -50.05 -2.55
CA GLU A 595 -4.79 -51.25 -1.80
C GLU A 595 -4.61 -50.96 -0.30
N LEU A 596 -3.84 -49.91 0.05
CA LEU A 596 -3.67 -49.43 1.41
C LEU A 596 -5.01 -49.12 2.07
N ARG A 597 -5.90 -48.40 1.40
CA ARG A 597 -7.24 -48.06 1.89
C ARG A 597 -8.09 -49.31 2.15
N ARG A 598 -8.03 -50.31 1.27
CA ARG A 598 -8.74 -51.58 1.48
C ARG A 598 -8.24 -52.29 2.72
N GLN A 599 -6.93 -52.35 2.93
CA GLN A 599 -6.35 -53.00 4.10
C GLN A 599 -6.73 -52.25 5.40
N LEU A 600 -6.67 -50.94 5.42
CA LEU A 600 -7.03 -50.10 6.57
C LEU A 600 -8.52 -50.20 6.89
N ALA A 601 -9.39 -50.24 5.88
CA ALA A 601 -10.84 -50.37 6.06
C ALA A 601 -11.27 -51.69 6.69
N ALA A 602 -10.46 -52.73 6.61
CA ALA A 602 -10.71 -54.02 7.23
C ALA A 602 -10.35 -54.06 8.74
N MET A 603 -9.71 -53.01 9.26
CA MET A 603 -9.25 -52.92 10.67
C MET A 603 -10.15 -52.02 11.50
N PRO A 604 -10.23 -52.21 12.83
CA PRO A 604 -10.79 -51.21 13.75
C PRO A 604 -10.04 -49.90 13.63
N VAL A 605 -10.75 -48.75 13.73
CA VAL A 605 -10.18 -47.43 13.43
C VAL A 605 -8.90 -47.15 14.23
N GLY A 606 -8.88 -47.44 15.52
CA GLY A 606 -7.69 -47.23 16.37
C GLY A 606 -6.51 -48.07 15.94
N ASP A 607 -6.72 -49.35 15.68
CA ASP A 607 -5.67 -50.26 15.24
C ASP A 607 -5.10 -49.89 13.87
N ALA A 608 -5.97 -49.41 12.98
CA ALA A 608 -5.56 -48.93 11.66
C ALA A 608 -4.62 -47.72 11.76
N VAL A 609 -4.95 -46.71 12.58
CA VAL A 609 -4.12 -45.52 12.80
C VAL A 609 -2.78 -45.91 13.44
N GLU A 610 -2.81 -46.70 14.52
CA GLU A 610 -1.59 -47.13 15.23
C GLU A 610 -0.68 -47.97 14.31
N THR A 611 -1.25 -48.89 13.52
CA THR A 611 -0.47 -49.68 12.54
C THR A 611 0.16 -48.80 11.47
N LEU A 612 -0.62 -47.90 10.88
CA LEU A 612 -0.13 -46.99 9.86
C LEU A 612 0.98 -46.09 10.42
N MET A 613 0.79 -45.49 11.58
CA MET A 613 1.80 -44.64 12.24
C MET A 613 3.08 -45.41 12.58
N LYS A 614 2.96 -46.67 13.01
CA LYS A 614 4.11 -47.54 13.29
C LYS A 614 4.91 -47.86 12.03
N GLN A 615 4.25 -48.05 10.90
CA GLN A 615 4.94 -48.32 9.64
C GLN A 615 5.54 -47.05 9.02
N LEU A 616 4.82 -45.91 9.10
CA LEU A 616 5.39 -44.62 8.68
C LEU A 616 6.69 -44.29 9.41
N LYS A 617 6.77 -44.54 10.71
CA LYS A 617 8.00 -44.39 11.52
C LYS A 617 9.18 -45.24 11.05
N ARG A 618 8.94 -46.31 10.31
CA ARG A 618 9.99 -47.22 9.80
C ARG A 618 10.45 -46.87 8.40
N THR A 619 9.89 -45.83 7.81
CA THR A 619 10.18 -45.39 6.43
C THR A 619 10.51 -43.90 6.41
N GLN A 620 11.44 -43.53 5.54
CA GLN A 620 11.88 -42.14 5.42
C GLN A 620 10.83 -41.27 4.73
N ASN A 621 10.09 -41.84 3.77
CA ASN A 621 9.09 -41.11 2.97
C ASN A 621 7.91 -42.01 2.57
N ASN A 622 6.86 -41.37 2.02
CA ASN A 622 5.65 -42.06 1.61
C ASN A 622 5.88 -42.99 0.40
N ALA A 623 6.78 -42.65 -0.48
CA ALA A 623 7.14 -43.53 -1.61
C ALA A 623 7.75 -44.85 -1.12
N GLU A 624 8.68 -44.79 -0.17
CA GLU A 624 9.27 -45.99 0.46
C GLU A 624 8.19 -46.81 1.19
N PHE A 625 7.30 -46.12 1.94
CA PHE A 625 6.21 -46.77 2.63
C PHE A 625 5.26 -47.50 1.66
N LEU A 626 4.86 -46.87 0.56
CA LEU A 626 3.98 -47.45 -0.45
C LEU A 626 4.63 -48.65 -1.18
N LEU A 627 5.97 -48.67 -1.28
CA LEU A 627 6.71 -49.82 -1.82
C LEU A 627 6.75 -51.00 -0.85
N LYS A 628 6.86 -50.76 0.46
CA LYS A 628 6.93 -51.81 1.52
C LYS A 628 5.56 -52.31 1.91
N GLY A 629 4.53 -51.44 1.87
CA GLY A 629 3.16 -51.77 2.34
C GLY A 629 3.04 -51.85 3.86
N LEU A 630 1.91 -52.37 4.34
CA LEU A 630 1.62 -52.55 5.78
C LEU A 630 2.25 -53.82 6.38
N ASN A 631 3.03 -54.59 5.67
CA ASN A 631 3.64 -55.86 6.11
C ASN A 631 4.81 -55.69 7.07
#